data_4822fcad38c5cea60db4e68ec69d64b9
#
_entry.id   4822fcad38c5cea60db4e68ec69d64b9
#
_cell.length_a   1.000
_cell.length_b   1.000
_cell.length_c   1.000
_cell.angle_alpha   90.00
_cell.angle_beta   90.00
_cell.angle_gamma   90.00
#
_symmetry.space_group_name_H-M   'P 1'
#
loop_
_entity.id
_entity.type
_entity.pdbx_description
1 polymer ?
#
loop_
_entity_poly.entity_id
_entity_poly.type
_entity_poly.pdbx_seq_one_letter_code
_entity_poly.pdbx_strand_id
1 'polypeptide(L)'
;MIQEILLFGAGIVLFLFGMMKLSAAVQQLFTARIREYIKYTVTRPLYGLLAGIAATVLFQSSSATTFLTVGMVSAGLITFFHSLGIILGADIGTTLTVQLVVWKFTDVSPLFIIVGGVIWLSGNASRRRNAGEAVFYFGLIFFGLSLANLATAPLKDYPLVLRFFEEARQPLVGLAVGALFTALVHASAIPVGILVILAQNQLITIEAALPIVFGANVGTTVTALMAGAVADISGRRSAVAHLFFKCCGALLCLLGLPWIVAGLRQVSGGAAQQIALGHLFLNVLIVALFLPVLKPVSRLIEKMLPGREDVLPLWPEFLNEKALDDPDQALACVRKELRREIALTEKMYAESVGLVEDFREGKRRNVMYVEPVVDNLRTEVVRYLWKLSCRELSAERSQRLFAYAAIVDDIERLGDHIVTIADLCRVKSRRQIAFSRFAYDELHVIEGLIGENLSDAAALLEGRDPEKIERIGRREEEIDMKVREARERHLVRFHQRICPAEAGPIYVEMLIHLERISDHCQNIADAVADLAD
;
A
#
# COMPACT_ATOMS: atom_id res chain seq x y z
N MET A 1 -6.33 35.83 -25.76
CA MET A 1 -6.07 34.40 -26.11
C MET A 1 -4.77 33.83 -25.52
N ILE A 2 -3.58 34.41 -25.75
CA ILE A 2 -2.33 33.85 -25.14
C ILE A 2 -2.34 33.93 -23.61
N GLN A 3 -2.81 35.03 -23.04
CA GLN A 3 -2.88 35.23 -21.60
C GLN A 3 -3.87 34.24 -20.94
N GLU A 4 -5.02 34.00 -21.56
CA GLU A 4 -6.01 33.03 -21.09
C GLU A 4 -5.46 31.60 -21.15
N ILE A 5 -4.74 31.24 -22.22
CA ILE A 5 -4.08 29.92 -22.34
C ILE A 5 -3.01 29.74 -21.27
N LEU A 6 -2.19 30.77 -21.03
CA LEU A 6 -1.17 30.73 -19.97
C LEU A 6 -1.80 30.62 -18.57
N LEU A 7 -2.87 31.39 -18.31
CA LEU A 7 -3.58 31.35 -17.03
C LEU A 7 -4.28 30.02 -16.81
N PHE A 8 -4.90 29.46 -17.86
CA PHE A 8 -5.47 28.11 -17.81
C PHE A 8 -4.40 27.05 -17.50
N GLY A 9 -3.28 27.10 -18.23
CA GLY A 9 -2.14 26.20 -17.98
C GLY A 9 -1.61 26.32 -16.57
N ALA A 10 -1.43 27.53 -16.04
CA ALA A 10 -1.01 27.77 -14.66
C ALA A 10 -2.02 27.20 -13.64
N GLY A 11 -3.32 27.40 -13.87
CA GLY A 11 -4.39 26.84 -13.05
C GLY A 11 -4.35 25.32 -13.01
N ILE A 12 -4.19 24.68 -14.17
CA ILE A 12 -4.06 23.21 -14.26
C ILE A 12 -2.79 22.69 -13.56
N VAL A 13 -1.65 23.37 -13.73
CA VAL A 13 -0.41 22.99 -13.03
C VAL A 13 -0.57 23.08 -11.51
N LEU A 14 -1.20 24.15 -11.00
CA LEU A 14 -1.47 24.28 -9.56
C LEU A 14 -2.44 23.20 -9.06
N PHE A 15 -3.47 22.89 -9.82
CA PHE A 15 -4.40 21.80 -9.53
C PHE A 15 -3.69 20.44 -9.45
N LEU A 16 -2.87 20.10 -10.46
CA LEU A 16 -2.09 18.87 -10.50
C LEU A 16 -1.11 18.76 -9.33
N PHE A 17 -0.35 19.83 -9.10
CA PHE A 17 0.60 19.90 -8.00
C PHE A 17 -0.09 19.77 -6.64
N GLY A 18 -1.21 20.48 -6.45
CA GLY A 18 -2.03 20.37 -5.24
C GLY A 18 -2.52 18.93 -4.99
N MET A 19 -3.05 18.27 -6.03
CA MET A 19 -3.50 16.87 -5.96
C MET A 19 -2.37 15.90 -5.55
N MET A 20 -1.21 16.00 -6.21
CA MET A 20 -0.06 15.13 -5.91
C MET A 20 0.43 15.33 -4.47
N LYS A 21 0.55 16.57 -4.03
CA LYS A 21 1.05 16.93 -2.71
C LYS A 21 0.05 16.62 -1.60
N LEU A 22 -1.24 16.88 -1.83
CA LEU A 22 -2.30 16.49 -0.88
C LEU A 22 -2.30 14.99 -0.65
N SER A 23 -2.29 14.20 -1.73
CA SER A 23 -2.23 12.74 -1.63
C SER A 23 -1.02 12.26 -0.82
N ALA A 24 0.17 12.83 -1.06
CA ALA A 24 1.39 12.50 -0.31
C ALA A 24 1.28 12.88 1.17
N ALA A 25 0.80 14.09 1.50
CA ALA A 25 0.65 14.56 2.88
C ALA A 25 -0.35 13.71 3.67
N VAL A 26 -1.49 13.36 3.06
CA VAL A 26 -2.51 12.51 3.70
C VAL A 26 -2.01 11.07 3.85
N GLN A 27 -1.29 10.53 2.86
CA GLN A 27 -0.67 9.21 2.98
C GLN A 27 0.29 9.15 4.16
N GLN A 28 1.14 10.14 4.36
CA GLN A 28 2.05 10.21 5.53
C GLN A 28 1.30 10.21 6.87
N LEU A 29 0.11 10.84 6.92
CA LEU A 29 -0.69 10.91 8.15
C LEU A 29 -1.46 9.62 8.48
N PHE A 30 -1.91 8.90 7.46
CA PHE A 30 -2.96 7.89 7.63
C PHE A 30 -2.62 6.49 7.08
N THR A 31 -1.54 6.29 6.30
CA THR A 31 -1.30 4.99 5.64
C THR A 31 -1.27 3.82 6.62
N ALA A 32 -0.57 3.95 7.75
CA ALA A 32 -0.50 2.88 8.75
C ALA A 32 -1.90 2.55 9.32
N ARG A 33 -2.68 3.58 9.69
CA ARG A 33 -4.04 3.40 10.23
C ARG A 33 -5.02 2.82 9.21
N ILE A 34 -4.94 3.26 7.96
CA ILE A 34 -5.81 2.74 6.90
C ILE A 34 -5.46 1.30 6.60
N ARG A 35 -4.17 0.95 6.55
CA ARG A 35 -3.72 -0.43 6.39
C ARG A 35 -4.27 -1.32 7.51
N GLU A 36 -4.14 -0.89 8.76
CA GLU A 36 -4.68 -1.56 9.93
C GLU A 36 -6.20 -1.69 9.86
N TYR A 37 -6.92 -0.63 9.51
CA TYR A 37 -8.37 -0.66 9.36
C TYR A 37 -8.83 -1.63 8.26
N ILE A 38 -8.21 -1.62 7.09
CA ILE A 38 -8.48 -2.57 6.01
C ILE A 38 -8.24 -3.99 6.50
N LYS A 39 -7.12 -4.23 7.19
CA LYS A 39 -6.72 -5.49 7.78
C LYS A 39 -7.82 -6.11 8.66
N TYR A 40 -8.40 -5.31 9.57
CA TYR A 40 -9.40 -5.77 10.53
C TYR A 40 -10.83 -5.86 9.97
N THR A 41 -11.14 -5.10 8.94
CA THR A 41 -12.53 -4.90 8.50
C THR A 41 -12.90 -5.79 7.32
N VAL A 42 -11.94 -6.26 6.52
CA VAL A 42 -12.22 -6.92 5.24
C VAL A 42 -12.42 -8.43 5.41
N THR A 43 -13.47 -8.80 6.14
CA THR A 43 -13.96 -10.19 6.23
C THR A 43 -15.03 -10.53 5.17
N ARG A 44 -15.62 -9.50 4.55
CA ARG A 44 -16.64 -9.63 3.48
C ARG A 44 -16.42 -8.53 2.44
N PRO A 45 -16.76 -8.78 1.15
CA PRO A 45 -16.59 -7.77 0.09
C PRO A 45 -17.31 -6.45 0.35
N LEU A 46 -18.45 -6.46 1.06
CA LEU A 46 -19.18 -5.25 1.42
C LEU A 46 -18.38 -4.35 2.39
N TYR A 47 -17.71 -4.94 3.37
CA TYR A 47 -16.81 -4.17 4.25
C TYR A 47 -15.59 -3.66 3.47
N GLY A 48 -15.08 -4.45 2.52
CA GLY A 48 -14.06 -4.01 1.58
C GLY A 48 -14.50 -2.78 0.78
N LEU A 49 -15.74 -2.77 0.28
CA LEU A 49 -16.33 -1.62 -0.43
C LEU A 49 -16.30 -0.36 0.44
N LEU A 50 -16.79 -0.44 1.68
CA LEU A 50 -16.79 0.70 2.60
C LEU A 50 -15.37 1.16 2.94
N ALA A 51 -14.45 0.23 3.17
CA ALA A 51 -13.04 0.52 3.41
C ALA A 51 -12.39 1.21 2.21
N GLY A 52 -12.68 0.75 0.99
CA GLY A 52 -12.21 1.35 -0.26
C GLY A 52 -12.73 2.77 -0.47
N ILE A 53 -14.02 3.02 -0.19
CA ILE A 53 -14.60 4.37 -0.22
C ILE A 53 -13.88 5.26 0.78
N ALA A 54 -13.78 4.85 2.04
CA ALA A 54 -13.15 5.64 3.10
C ALA A 54 -11.67 5.93 2.80
N ALA A 55 -10.91 4.92 2.37
CA ALA A 55 -9.50 5.09 2.01
C ALA A 55 -9.33 6.07 0.84
N THR A 56 -10.16 5.97 -0.20
CA THR A 56 -10.06 6.86 -1.37
C THR A 56 -10.48 8.29 -1.03
N VAL A 57 -11.52 8.47 -0.23
CA VAL A 57 -11.93 9.80 0.24
C VAL A 57 -10.83 10.45 1.08
N LEU A 58 -10.16 9.68 1.95
CA LEU A 58 -9.04 10.16 2.75
C LEU A 58 -7.80 10.44 1.89
N PHE A 59 -7.38 9.52 1.04
CA PHE A 59 -6.22 9.70 0.17
C PHE A 59 -6.47 10.66 -0.99
N GLN A 60 -7.71 11.00 -1.29
CA GLN A 60 -8.11 11.74 -2.50
C GLN A 60 -7.55 11.11 -3.78
N SER A 61 -7.34 9.78 -3.77
CA SER A 61 -6.71 9.05 -4.85
C SER A 61 -7.11 7.58 -4.86
N SER A 62 -7.93 7.18 -5.82
CA SER A 62 -8.25 5.76 -6.04
C SER A 62 -7.04 4.97 -6.53
N SER A 63 -6.14 5.60 -7.28
CA SER A 63 -4.89 4.96 -7.70
C SER A 63 -4.02 4.58 -6.51
N ALA A 64 -3.89 5.44 -5.50
CA ALA A 64 -3.16 5.14 -4.27
C ALA A 64 -3.82 4.01 -3.48
N THR A 65 -5.15 4.04 -3.34
CA THR A 65 -5.92 2.99 -2.67
C THR A 65 -5.77 1.65 -3.39
N THR A 66 -5.90 1.62 -4.72
CA THR A 66 -5.75 0.41 -5.51
C THR A 66 -4.33 -0.12 -5.48
N PHE A 67 -3.33 0.75 -5.57
CA PHE A 67 -1.91 0.38 -5.45
C PHE A 67 -1.61 -0.28 -4.10
N LEU A 68 -2.09 0.32 -3.00
CA LEU A 68 -2.00 -0.26 -1.66
C LEU A 68 -2.69 -1.62 -1.60
N THR A 69 -3.91 -1.72 -2.17
CA THR A 69 -4.68 -2.97 -2.20
C THR A 69 -3.95 -4.07 -2.96
N VAL A 70 -3.43 -3.78 -4.17
CA VAL A 70 -2.65 -4.74 -4.97
C VAL A 70 -1.41 -5.21 -4.18
N GLY A 71 -0.73 -4.29 -3.50
CA GLY A 71 0.41 -4.62 -2.64
C GLY A 71 0.02 -5.53 -1.46
N MET A 72 -1.08 -5.25 -0.77
CA MET A 72 -1.58 -6.07 0.35
C MET A 72 -1.99 -7.48 -0.11
N VAL A 73 -2.64 -7.59 -1.28
CA VAL A 73 -2.99 -8.89 -1.87
C VAL A 73 -1.74 -9.66 -2.27
N SER A 74 -0.77 -9.01 -2.89
CA SER A 74 0.51 -9.61 -3.29
C SER A 74 1.30 -10.13 -2.09
N ALA A 75 1.20 -9.46 -0.95
CA ALA A 75 1.80 -9.91 0.31
C ALA A 75 0.97 -10.96 1.07
N GLY A 76 -0.18 -11.36 0.52
CA GLY A 76 -1.06 -12.34 1.17
C GLY A 76 -1.85 -11.81 2.38
N LEU A 77 -1.82 -10.49 2.65
CA LEU A 77 -2.53 -9.88 3.78
C LEU A 77 -4.05 -9.90 3.62
N ILE A 78 -4.52 -9.85 2.39
CA ILE A 78 -5.93 -9.99 2.02
C ILE A 78 -6.02 -10.87 0.79
N THR A 79 -7.09 -11.64 0.68
CA THR A 79 -7.30 -12.50 -0.48
C THR A 79 -7.63 -11.68 -1.73
N PHE A 80 -7.34 -12.22 -2.91
CA PHE A 80 -7.78 -11.64 -4.18
C PHE A 80 -9.28 -11.32 -4.16
N PHE A 81 -10.11 -12.26 -3.72
CA PHE A 81 -11.56 -12.08 -3.63
C PHE A 81 -11.98 -10.87 -2.79
N HIS A 82 -11.35 -10.67 -1.62
CA HIS A 82 -11.66 -9.54 -0.73
C HIS A 82 -11.18 -8.20 -1.30
N SER A 83 -10.08 -8.19 -2.06
CA SER A 83 -9.56 -6.97 -2.70
C SER A 83 -10.54 -6.36 -3.70
N LEU A 84 -11.38 -7.19 -4.35
CA LEU A 84 -12.34 -6.72 -5.33
C LEU A 84 -13.35 -5.74 -4.72
N GLY A 85 -13.77 -5.98 -3.46
CA GLY A 85 -14.62 -5.04 -2.74
C GLY A 85 -13.95 -3.69 -2.53
N ILE A 86 -12.68 -3.68 -2.11
CA ILE A 86 -11.90 -2.44 -1.87
C ILE A 86 -11.75 -1.65 -3.18
N ILE A 87 -11.42 -2.33 -4.28
CA ILE A 87 -11.26 -1.72 -5.60
C ILE A 87 -12.56 -1.07 -6.07
N LEU A 88 -13.69 -1.77 -5.97
CA LEU A 88 -15.01 -1.21 -6.28
C LEU A 88 -15.38 -0.02 -5.39
N GLY A 89 -14.99 -0.06 -4.11
CA GLY A 89 -15.19 1.05 -3.18
C GLY A 89 -14.32 2.27 -3.52
N ALA A 90 -13.06 2.04 -3.90
CA ALA A 90 -12.16 3.09 -4.33
C ALA A 90 -12.70 3.88 -5.53
N ASP A 91 -13.39 3.20 -6.42
CA ASP A 91 -14.03 3.80 -7.58
C ASP A 91 -15.14 4.78 -7.22
N ILE A 92 -15.99 4.44 -6.25
CA ILE A 92 -17.03 5.35 -5.73
C ILE A 92 -16.37 6.53 -5.00
N GLY A 93 -15.36 6.28 -4.15
CA GLY A 93 -14.69 7.32 -3.39
C GLY A 93 -14.13 8.46 -4.23
N THR A 94 -13.66 8.15 -5.45
CA THR A 94 -13.12 9.15 -6.38
C THR A 94 -14.17 10.17 -6.82
N THR A 95 -15.44 9.80 -6.86
CA THR A 95 -16.51 10.68 -7.36
C THR A 95 -16.78 11.86 -6.43
N LEU A 96 -16.49 11.72 -5.13
CA LEU A 96 -16.67 12.80 -4.16
C LEU A 96 -15.80 14.02 -4.50
N THR A 97 -14.56 13.83 -4.94
CA THR A 97 -13.66 14.92 -5.34
C THR A 97 -14.28 15.78 -6.44
N VAL A 98 -14.91 15.15 -7.42
CA VAL A 98 -15.58 15.85 -8.53
C VAL A 98 -16.81 16.61 -8.05
N GLN A 99 -17.58 16.06 -7.10
CA GLN A 99 -18.73 16.75 -6.50
C GLN A 99 -18.30 18.03 -5.76
N LEU A 100 -17.16 18.02 -5.06
CA LEU A 100 -16.63 19.20 -4.39
C LEU A 100 -16.30 20.33 -5.38
N VAL A 101 -15.87 20.00 -6.60
CA VAL A 101 -15.65 20.99 -7.66
C VAL A 101 -16.97 21.66 -8.07
N VAL A 102 -18.01 20.86 -8.26
CA VAL A 102 -19.34 21.38 -8.66
C VAL A 102 -19.97 22.23 -7.55
N TRP A 103 -19.76 21.89 -6.27
CA TRP A 103 -20.26 22.64 -5.12
C TRP A 103 -19.50 23.94 -4.83
N LYS A 104 -18.66 24.41 -5.79
CA LYS A 104 -17.95 25.69 -5.75
C LYS A 104 -17.03 25.86 -4.53
N PHE A 105 -16.39 24.77 -4.08
CA PHE A 105 -15.30 24.89 -3.10
C PHE A 105 -14.16 25.77 -3.59
N THR A 106 -14.15 26.08 -4.89
CA THR A 106 -13.29 27.11 -5.50
C THR A 106 -13.39 28.46 -4.84
N ASP A 107 -14.58 28.87 -4.40
CA ASP A 107 -14.84 30.20 -3.85
C ASP A 107 -14.23 30.38 -2.45
N VAL A 108 -14.15 29.28 -1.68
CA VAL A 108 -13.57 29.27 -0.32
C VAL A 108 -12.12 28.79 -0.30
N SER A 109 -11.54 28.48 -1.44
CA SER A 109 -10.17 27.96 -1.55
C SER A 109 -9.10 28.86 -0.93
N PRO A 110 -9.16 30.22 -1.00
CA PRO A 110 -8.18 31.08 -0.34
C PRO A 110 -8.13 30.90 1.18
N LEU A 111 -9.29 30.62 1.79
CA LEU A 111 -9.36 30.36 3.25
C LEU A 111 -8.56 29.12 3.63
N PHE A 112 -8.69 28.02 2.87
CA PHE A 112 -7.92 26.80 3.13
C PHE A 112 -6.41 27.03 2.92
N ILE A 113 -6.01 27.82 1.93
CA ILE A 113 -4.60 28.18 1.71
C ILE A 113 -4.05 28.97 2.91
N ILE A 114 -4.79 29.98 3.39
CA ILE A 114 -4.35 30.80 4.52
C ILE A 114 -4.26 29.95 5.80
N VAL A 115 -5.34 29.26 6.16
CA VAL A 115 -5.40 28.44 7.38
C VAL A 115 -4.37 27.31 7.34
N GLY A 116 -4.31 26.58 6.22
CA GLY A 116 -3.34 25.50 6.03
C GLY A 116 -1.91 26.02 6.08
N GLY A 117 -1.62 27.15 5.43
CA GLY A 117 -0.30 27.80 5.42
C GLY A 117 0.14 28.24 6.82
N VAL A 118 -0.75 28.85 7.61
CA VAL A 118 -0.47 29.24 9.00
C VAL A 118 -0.15 28.02 9.86
N ILE A 119 -0.97 26.96 9.77
CA ILE A 119 -0.74 25.72 10.53
C ILE A 119 0.58 25.06 10.10
N TRP A 120 0.87 25.02 8.79
CA TRP A 120 2.09 24.43 8.23
C TRP A 120 3.35 25.15 8.70
N LEU A 121 3.36 26.49 8.61
CA LEU A 121 4.51 27.33 8.96
C LEU A 121 4.73 27.44 10.49
N SER A 122 3.65 27.37 11.31
CA SER A 122 3.73 27.44 12.77
C SER A 122 3.86 26.07 13.45
N GLY A 123 3.75 24.98 12.71
CA GLY A 123 3.75 23.61 13.27
C GLY A 123 5.14 23.12 13.66
N ASN A 124 5.45 23.07 14.96
CA ASN A 124 6.70 22.50 15.48
C ASN A 124 6.68 20.96 15.51
N ALA A 125 5.53 20.32 15.58
CA ALA A 125 5.39 18.87 15.57
C ALA A 125 5.13 18.37 14.14
N SER A 126 5.81 17.31 13.74
CA SER A 126 5.69 16.68 12.41
C SER A 126 4.23 16.43 11.99
N ARG A 127 3.38 15.90 12.90
CA ARG A 127 1.97 15.62 12.63
C ARG A 127 1.14 16.89 12.38
N ARG A 128 1.39 17.98 13.13
CA ARG A 128 0.69 19.26 12.95
C ARG A 128 1.11 19.90 11.63
N ARG A 129 2.40 19.85 11.31
CA ARG A 129 2.95 20.35 10.05
C ARG A 129 2.34 19.64 8.84
N ASN A 130 2.27 18.30 8.86
CA ASN A 130 1.68 17.51 7.79
C ASN A 130 0.16 17.76 7.65
N ALA A 131 -0.56 17.99 8.76
CA ALA A 131 -1.97 18.35 8.71
C ALA A 131 -2.17 19.74 8.08
N GLY A 132 -1.36 20.74 8.44
CA GLY A 132 -1.37 22.06 7.83
C GLY A 132 -1.05 22.00 6.33
N GLU A 133 -0.07 21.20 5.96
CA GLU A 133 0.31 20.93 4.57
C GLU A 133 -0.86 20.33 3.77
N ALA A 134 -1.57 19.34 4.34
CA ALA A 134 -2.74 18.75 3.70
C ALA A 134 -3.86 19.78 3.46
N VAL A 135 -4.18 20.63 4.45
CA VAL A 135 -5.18 21.69 4.33
C VAL A 135 -4.76 22.73 3.28
N PHE A 136 -3.48 23.10 3.26
CA PHE A 136 -2.92 24.03 2.28
C PHE A 136 -3.08 23.50 0.85
N TYR A 137 -2.67 22.26 0.60
CA TYR A 137 -2.77 21.66 -0.74
C TYR A 137 -4.22 21.40 -1.15
N PHE A 138 -5.11 21.09 -0.19
CA PHE A 138 -6.54 21.04 -0.47
C PHE A 138 -7.05 22.40 -1.01
N GLY A 139 -6.69 23.51 -0.37
CA GLY A 139 -6.99 24.84 -0.87
C GLY A 139 -6.37 25.12 -2.25
N LEU A 140 -5.13 24.70 -2.46
CA LEU A 140 -4.40 24.93 -3.72
C LEU A 140 -5.06 24.21 -4.91
N ILE A 141 -5.62 23.02 -4.72
CA ILE A 141 -6.40 22.29 -5.72
C ILE A 141 -7.54 23.16 -6.25
N PHE A 142 -8.39 23.65 -5.35
CA PHE A 142 -9.56 24.44 -5.75
C PHE A 142 -9.20 25.83 -6.22
N PHE A 143 -8.11 26.41 -5.72
CA PHE A 143 -7.59 27.67 -6.23
C PHE A 143 -7.08 27.54 -7.67
N GLY A 144 -6.34 26.48 -7.99
CA GLY A 144 -5.93 26.16 -9.35
C GLY A 144 -7.11 26.00 -10.31
N LEU A 145 -8.16 25.29 -9.86
CA LEU A 145 -9.39 25.15 -10.62
C LEU A 145 -10.13 26.49 -10.79
N SER A 146 -10.14 27.37 -9.77
CA SER A 146 -10.71 28.71 -9.87
C SER A 146 -9.98 29.55 -10.94
N LEU A 147 -8.65 29.48 -10.96
CA LEU A 147 -7.83 30.13 -11.97
C LEU A 147 -8.14 29.64 -13.39
N ALA A 148 -8.23 28.29 -13.54
CA ALA A 148 -8.59 27.67 -14.80
C ALA A 148 -10.01 28.08 -15.26
N ASN A 149 -10.97 28.17 -14.32
CA ASN A 149 -12.32 28.63 -14.61
C ASN A 149 -12.36 30.09 -15.10
N LEU A 150 -11.63 30.99 -14.45
CA LEU A 150 -11.50 32.38 -14.86
C LEU A 150 -10.88 32.51 -16.27
N ALA A 151 -9.89 31.67 -16.56
CA ALA A 151 -9.21 31.66 -17.87
C ALA A 151 -10.08 31.12 -19.00
N THR A 152 -11.00 30.18 -18.71
CA THR A 152 -11.87 29.58 -19.73
C THR A 152 -13.13 30.39 -20.02
N ALA A 153 -13.55 31.26 -19.11
CA ALA A 153 -14.76 32.06 -19.27
C ALA A 153 -14.80 32.92 -20.59
N PRO A 154 -13.70 33.57 -21.03
CA PRO A 154 -13.68 34.31 -22.30
C PRO A 154 -13.63 33.39 -23.54
N LEU A 155 -13.21 32.12 -23.41
CA LEU A 155 -12.99 31.20 -24.54
C LEU A 155 -14.28 30.86 -25.30
N LYS A 156 -15.45 30.98 -24.65
CA LYS A 156 -16.76 30.79 -25.27
C LYS A 156 -17.04 31.73 -26.44
N ASP A 157 -16.36 32.87 -26.50
CA ASP A 157 -16.55 33.88 -27.53
C ASP A 157 -15.69 33.62 -28.78
N TYR A 158 -14.83 32.57 -28.75
CA TYR A 158 -13.96 32.21 -29.87
C TYR A 158 -14.56 31.05 -30.71
N PRO A 159 -14.98 31.30 -31.98
CA PRO A 159 -15.61 30.25 -32.81
C PRO A 159 -14.73 29.03 -33.06
N LEU A 160 -13.41 29.19 -33.08
CA LEU A 160 -12.45 28.09 -33.26
C LEU A 160 -12.50 27.09 -32.11
N VAL A 161 -12.64 27.60 -30.88
CA VAL A 161 -12.72 26.78 -29.66
C VAL A 161 -14.04 25.99 -29.64
N LEU A 162 -15.14 26.64 -30.01
CA LEU A 162 -16.45 25.98 -30.07
C LEU A 162 -16.47 24.83 -31.12
N ARG A 163 -15.90 25.09 -32.31
CA ARG A 163 -15.78 24.06 -33.37
C ARG A 163 -14.96 22.86 -32.91
N PHE A 164 -13.85 23.11 -32.21
CA PHE A 164 -13.01 22.01 -31.68
C PHE A 164 -13.81 21.06 -30.75
N PHE A 165 -14.62 21.62 -29.85
CA PHE A 165 -15.47 20.82 -28.96
C PHE A 165 -16.69 20.22 -29.67
N GLU A 166 -17.19 20.82 -30.76
CA GLU A 166 -18.23 20.24 -31.60
C GLU A 166 -17.75 19.02 -32.38
N GLU A 167 -16.54 19.05 -32.91
CA GLU A 167 -15.90 17.91 -33.59
C GLU A 167 -15.56 16.77 -32.62
N ALA A 168 -15.32 17.06 -31.33
CA ALA A 168 -15.05 16.07 -30.29
C ALA A 168 -16.28 15.23 -29.84
N ARG A 169 -17.42 15.38 -30.50
CA ARG A 169 -18.68 14.66 -30.17
C ARG A 169 -18.66 13.15 -30.51
N GLN A 170 -17.64 12.65 -31.19
CA GLN A 170 -17.53 11.22 -31.48
C GLN A 170 -17.26 10.42 -30.19
N PRO A 171 -18.18 9.54 -29.74
CA PRO A 171 -18.07 8.93 -28.42
C PRO A 171 -16.80 8.07 -28.25
N LEU A 172 -16.36 7.36 -29.29
CA LEU A 172 -15.15 6.55 -29.25
C LEU A 172 -13.88 7.40 -29.14
N VAL A 173 -13.84 8.56 -29.80
CA VAL A 173 -12.72 9.50 -29.70
C VAL A 173 -12.68 10.09 -28.30
N GLY A 174 -13.82 10.50 -27.74
CA GLY A 174 -13.91 10.99 -26.37
C GLY A 174 -13.42 9.94 -25.35
N LEU A 175 -13.84 8.68 -25.50
CA LEU A 175 -13.38 7.57 -24.65
C LEU A 175 -11.85 7.40 -24.76
N ALA A 176 -11.28 7.39 -25.96
CA ALA A 176 -9.85 7.22 -26.18
C ALA A 176 -9.04 8.41 -25.58
N VAL A 177 -9.51 9.65 -25.78
CA VAL A 177 -8.88 10.86 -25.22
C VAL A 177 -8.90 10.81 -23.70
N GLY A 178 -10.04 10.51 -23.08
CA GLY A 178 -10.17 10.38 -21.64
C GLY A 178 -9.26 9.30 -21.05
N ALA A 179 -9.20 8.13 -21.70
CA ALA A 179 -8.36 7.02 -21.27
C ALA A 179 -6.87 7.36 -21.36
N LEU A 180 -6.43 7.92 -22.50
CA LEU A 180 -5.03 8.29 -22.71
C LEU A 180 -4.60 9.41 -21.76
N PHE A 181 -5.40 10.46 -21.61
CA PHE A 181 -5.09 11.56 -20.72
C PHE A 181 -4.94 11.06 -19.26
N THR A 182 -5.88 10.25 -18.80
CA THR A 182 -5.83 9.70 -17.43
C THR A 182 -4.70 8.70 -17.23
N ALA A 183 -4.37 7.90 -18.23
CA ALA A 183 -3.22 7.00 -18.20
C ALA A 183 -1.89 7.76 -18.03
N LEU A 184 -1.77 8.96 -18.61
CA LEU A 184 -0.58 9.82 -18.48
C LEU A 184 -0.53 10.53 -17.11
N VAL A 185 -1.69 11.01 -16.64
CA VAL A 185 -1.77 11.82 -15.40
C VAL A 185 -1.99 10.96 -14.14
N HIS A 186 -2.39 9.70 -14.32
CA HIS A 186 -2.66 8.73 -13.25
C HIS A 186 -3.80 9.10 -12.28
N ALA A 187 -4.70 10.03 -12.66
CA ALA A 187 -5.82 10.49 -11.83
C ALA A 187 -7.03 10.90 -12.67
N SER A 188 -8.15 10.17 -12.59
CA SER A 188 -9.39 10.46 -13.34
C SER A 188 -10.11 11.73 -12.87
N ALA A 189 -9.93 12.11 -11.59
CA ALA A 189 -10.54 13.35 -11.08
C ALA A 189 -10.06 14.60 -11.82
N ILE A 190 -8.88 14.55 -12.44
CA ILE A 190 -8.27 15.68 -13.16
C ILE A 190 -9.03 15.96 -14.45
N PRO A 191 -9.10 15.06 -15.45
CA PRO A 191 -9.85 15.35 -16.66
C PRO A 191 -11.33 15.61 -16.38
N VAL A 192 -11.94 14.91 -15.40
CA VAL A 192 -13.34 15.16 -15.05
C VAL A 192 -13.53 16.53 -14.42
N GLY A 193 -12.61 17.01 -13.57
CA GLY A 193 -12.63 18.36 -13.03
C GLY A 193 -12.51 19.43 -14.12
N ILE A 194 -11.63 19.21 -15.11
CA ILE A 194 -11.49 20.10 -16.28
C ILE A 194 -12.81 20.13 -17.07
N LEU A 195 -13.43 18.99 -17.33
CA LEU A 195 -14.72 18.91 -18.04
C LEU A 195 -15.83 19.65 -17.29
N VAL A 196 -15.86 19.57 -15.96
CA VAL A 196 -16.82 20.32 -15.13
C VAL A 196 -16.64 21.83 -15.33
N ILE A 197 -15.40 22.32 -15.33
CA ILE A 197 -15.11 23.76 -15.57
C ILE A 197 -15.51 24.17 -16.99
N LEU A 198 -15.17 23.38 -17.99
CA LEU A 198 -15.56 23.67 -19.38
C LEU A 198 -17.08 23.70 -19.53
N ALA A 199 -17.79 22.80 -18.84
CA ALA A 199 -19.25 22.78 -18.83
C ALA A 199 -19.87 23.98 -18.07
N GLN A 200 -19.25 24.44 -16.99
CA GLN A 200 -19.68 25.67 -16.28
C GLN A 200 -19.60 26.88 -17.19
N ASN A 201 -18.61 26.92 -18.08
CA ASN A 201 -18.43 28.00 -19.08
C ASN A 201 -19.13 27.70 -20.42
N GLN A 202 -19.98 26.68 -20.50
CA GLN A 202 -20.73 26.31 -21.71
C GLN A 202 -19.86 25.92 -22.92
N LEU A 203 -18.60 25.53 -22.70
CA LEU A 203 -17.66 25.16 -23.75
C LEU A 203 -17.82 23.71 -24.23
N ILE A 204 -18.42 22.86 -23.39
CA ILE A 204 -18.63 21.43 -23.72
C ILE A 204 -20.04 20.99 -23.33
N THR A 205 -20.66 20.14 -24.16
CA THR A 205 -21.95 19.52 -23.85
C THR A 205 -21.78 18.23 -23.08
N ILE A 206 -22.85 17.77 -22.42
CA ILE A 206 -22.83 16.50 -21.67
C ILE A 206 -22.55 15.30 -22.59
N GLU A 207 -23.07 15.33 -23.83
CA GLU A 207 -22.89 14.26 -24.82
C GLU A 207 -21.42 14.09 -25.23
N ALA A 208 -20.66 15.18 -25.29
CA ALA A 208 -19.23 15.14 -25.59
C ALA A 208 -18.40 14.80 -24.32
N ALA A 209 -18.82 15.29 -23.16
CA ALA A 209 -18.08 15.12 -21.92
C ALA A 209 -18.16 13.69 -21.34
N LEU A 210 -19.33 13.06 -21.35
CA LEU A 210 -19.51 11.73 -20.72
C LEU A 210 -18.62 10.63 -21.32
N PRO A 211 -18.44 10.50 -22.64
CA PRO A 211 -17.49 9.55 -23.20
C PRO A 211 -16.06 9.75 -22.70
N ILE A 212 -15.61 11.02 -22.51
CA ILE A 212 -14.30 11.35 -21.97
C ILE A 212 -14.22 10.91 -20.49
N VAL A 213 -15.30 11.11 -19.71
CA VAL A 213 -15.40 10.63 -18.32
C VAL A 213 -15.29 9.10 -18.25
N PHE A 214 -15.98 8.38 -19.15
CA PHE A 214 -15.94 6.92 -19.21
C PHE A 214 -14.53 6.43 -19.56
N GLY A 215 -13.89 7.09 -20.53
CA GLY A 215 -12.48 6.82 -20.86
C GLY A 215 -11.53 7.12 -19.72
N ALA A 216 -11.70 8.25 -19.05
CA ALA A 216 -10.89 8.62 -17.88
C ALA A 216 -10.96 7.54 -16.80
N ASN A 217 -12.11 6.94 -16.60
CA ASN A 217 -12.30 5.85 -15.65
C ASN A 217 -11.51 4.58 -16.04
N VAL A 218 -11.46 4.24 -17.34
CA VAL A 218 -10.62 3.15 -17.84
C VAL A 218 -9.13 3.47 -17.69
N GLY A 219 -8.72 4.70 -17.98
CA GLY A 219 -7.32 5.13 -17.92
C GLY A 219 -6.68 5.00 -16.54
N THR A 220 -7.47 5.10 -15.45
CA THR A 220 -6.95 4.91 -14.08
C THR A 220 -6.41 3.52 -13.82
N THR A 221 -6.82 2.52 -14.59
CA THR A 221 -6.39 1.13 -14.40
C THR A 221 -4.93 0.90 -14.75
N VAL A 222 -4.30 1.80 -15.51
CA VAL A 222 -2.88 1.72 -15.86
C VAL A 222 -2.00 1.69 -14.61
N THR A 223 -2.32 2.45 -13.56
CA THR A 223 -1.58 2.41 -12.30
C THR A 223 -1.70 1.06 -11.58
N ALA A 224 -2.88 0.46 -11.60
CA ALA A 224 -3.11 -0.88 -11.05
C ALA A 224 -2.35 -1.95 -11.85
N LEU A 225 -2.33 -1.85 -13.18
CA LEU A 225 -1.60 -2.77 -14.06
C LEU A 225 -0.09 -2.65 -13.85
N MET A 226 0.45 -1.44 -13.68
CA MET A 226 1.86 -1.23 -13.35
C MET A 226 2.22 -1.85 -11.99
N ALA A 227 1.36 -1.69 -10.99
CA ALA A 227 1.53 -2.35 -9.68
C ALA A 227 1.47 -3.88 -9.83
N GLY A 228 0.49 -4.38 -10.58
CA GLY A 228 0.29 -5.80 -10.86
C GLY A 228 1.45 -6.45 -11.63
N ALA A 229 2.13 -5.70 -12.52
CA ALA A 229 3.25 -6.22 -13.30
C ALA A 229 4.42 -6.72 -12.43
N VAL A 230 4.61 -6.10 -11.26
CA VAL A 230 5.67 -6.46 -10.30
C VAL A 230 5.14 -7.19 -9.07
N ALA A 231 3.83 -7.48 -9.04
CA ALA A 231 3.15 -8.17 -7.96
C ALA A 231 3.11 -9.69 -8.20
N ASP A 232 2.82 -10.44 -7.13
CA ASP A 232 2.48 -11.86 -7.22
C ASP A 232 1.18 -12.10 -7.99
N ILE A 233 0.87 -13.37 -8.24
CA ILE A 233 -0.28 -13.76 -9.05
C ILE A 233 -1.61 -13.15 -8.55
N SER A 234 -1.81 -13.05 -7.24
CA SER A 234 -3.02 -12.50 -6.64
C SER A 234 -3.13 -10.98 -6.82
N GLY A 235 -2.00 -10.27 -6.75
CA GLY A 235 -1.92 -8.85 -7.09
C GLY A 235 -2.18 -8.59 -8.58
N ARG A 236 -1.65 -9.43 -9.48
CA ARG A 236 -1.93 -9.37 -10.92
C ARG A 236 -3.41 -9.59 -11.22
N ARG A 237 -4.03 -10.57 -10.56
CA ARG A 237 -5.48 -10.83 -10.68
C ARG A 237 -6.29 -9.60 -10.27
N SER A 238 -5.92 -8.94 -9.18
CA SER A 238 -6.59 -7.72 -8.70
C SER A 238 -6.51 -6.58 -9.72
N ALA A 239 -5.34 -6.37 -10.32
CA ALA A 239 -5.13 -5.35 -11.36
C ALA A 239 -5.95 -5.64 -12.64
N VAL A 240 -5.97 -6.90 -13.10
CA VAL A 240 -6.74 -7.31 -14.27
C VAL A 240 -8.24 -7.23 -13.99
N ALA A 241 -8.71 -7.61 -12.80
CA ALA A 241 -10.10 -7.47 -12.41
C ALA A 241 -10.54 -5.99 -12.41
N HIS A 242 -9.70 -5.06 -11.94
CA HIS A 242 -9.99 -3.63 -12.01
C HIS A 242 -10.18 -3.15 -13.44
N LEU A 243 -9.27 -3.53 -14.35
CA LEU A 243 -9.41 -3.20 -15.78
C LEU A 243 -10.70 -3.78 -16.35
N PHE A 244 -11.02 -5.05 -16.04
CA PHE A 244 -12.22 -5.72 -16.49
C PHE A 244 -13.49 -4.96 -16.05
N PHE A 245 -13.61 -4.58 -14.78
CA PHE A 245 -14.75 -3.82 -14.28
C PHE A 245 -14.92 -2.49 -15.01
N LYS A 246 -13.81 -1.76 -15.18
CA LYS A 246 -13.82 -0.44 -15.84
C LYS A 246 -14.18 -0.53 -17.32
N CYS A 247 -13.63 -1.50 -18.04
CA CYS A 247 -13.94 -1.69 -19.47
C CYS A 247 -15.40 -2.10 -19.67
N CYS A 248 -15.92 -3.04 -18.86
CA CYS A 248 -17.32 -3.43 -18.94
C CYS A 248 -18.26 -2.26 -18.60
N GLY A 249 -17.98 -1.52 -17.52
CA GLY A 249 -18.78 -0.36 -17.15
C GLY A 249 -18.78 0.73 -18.20
N ALA A 250 -17.61 1.08 -18.73
CA ALA A 250 -17.47 2.09 -19.79
C ALA A 250 -18.22 1.67 -21.08
N LEU A 251 -18.10 0.40 -21.47
CA LEU A 251 -18.81 -0.13 -22.65
C LEU A 251 -20.33 -0.04 -22.46
N LEU A 252 -20.85 -0.50 -21.31
CA LEU A 252 -22.29 -0.44 -21.03
C LEU A 252 -22.80 1.00 -21.00
N CYS A 253 -22.05 1.92 -20.37
CA CYS A 253 -22.43 3.34 -20.34
C CYS A 253 -22.34 3.99 -21.73
N LEU A 254 -21.38 3.57 -22.56
CA LEU A 254 -21.26 4.07 -23.92
C LEU A 254 -22.46 3.63 -24.79
N LEU A 255 -22.86 2.36 -24.68
CA LEU A 255 -24.06 1.82 -25.35
C LEU A 255 -25.33 2.49 -24.83
N GLY A 256 -25.40 2.77 -23.54
CA GLY A 256 -26.53 3.45 -22.89
C GLY A 256 -26.49 4.97 -22.92
N LEU A 257 -25.52 5.59 -23.59
CA LEU A 257 -25.27 7.04 -23.55
C LEU A 257 -26.51 7.92 -23.77
N PRO A 258 -27.36 7.67 -24.78
CA PRO A 258 -28.56 8.48 -25.01
C PRO A 258 -29.53 8.47 -23.82
N TRP A 259 -29.75 7.29 -23.22
CA TRP A 259 -30.67 7.12 -22.09
C TRP A 259 -30.09 7.74 -20.82
N ILE A 260 -28.76 7.62 -20.60
CA ILE A 260 -28.04 8.22 -19.46
C ILE A 260 -28.14 9.75 -19.55
N VAL A 261 -27.87 10.35 -20.72
CA VAL A 261 -27.98 11.79 -20.95
C VAL A 261 -29.42 12.26 -20.69
N ALA A 262 -30.42 11.56 -21.23
CA ALA A 262 -31.82 11.91 -21.03
C ALA A 262 -32.20 11.89 -19.53
N GLY A 263 -31.79 10.88 -18.80
CA GLY A 263 -32.04 10.76 -17.35
C GLY A 263 -31.32 11.86 -16.56
N LEU A 264 -30.05 12.14 -16.83
CA LEU A 264 -29.27 13.16 -16.13
C LEU A 264 -29.83 14.58 -16.34
N ARG A 265 -30.38 14.86 -17.52
CA ARG A 265 -31.07 16.13 -17.81
C ARG A 265 -32.34 16.32 -16.99
N GLN A 266 -33.02 15.23 -16.60
CA GLN A 266 -34.20 15.31 -15.71
C GLN A 266 -33.81 15.57 -14.25
N VAL A 267 -32.64 15.09 -13.82
CA VAL A 267 -32.18 15.20 -12.43
C VAL A 267 -31.55 16.57 -12.13
N SER A 268 -30.88 17.18 -13.13
CA SER A 268 -30.19 18.46 -12.96
C SER A 268 -30.23 19.29 -14.24
N GLY A 269 -30.46 20.61 -14.09
CA GLY A 269 -30.42 21.57 -15.20
C GLY A 269 -29.01 22.04 -15.60
N GLY A 270 -27.99 21.80 -14.78
CA GLY A 270 -26.63 22.27 -15.03
C GLY A 270 -25.71 21.20 -15.61
N ALA A 271 -25.10 21.47 -16.79
CA ALA A 271 -24.21 20.51 -17.46
C ALA A 271 -23.04 20.05 -16.56
N ALA A 272 -22.46 20.92 -15.77
CA ALA A 272 -21.41 20.59 -14.82
C ALA A 272 -21.86 19.53 -13.76
N GLN A 273 -23.05 19.74 -13.18
CA GLN A 273 -23.61 18.78 -12.23
C GLN A 273 -23.98 17.46 -12.92
N GLN A 274 -24.47 17.52 -14.16
CA GLN A 274 -24.79 16.32 -14.96
C GLN A 274 -23.54 15.48 -15.24
N ILE A 275 -22.40 16.11 -15.52
CA ILE A 275 -21.10 15.42 -15.72
C ILE A 275 -20.65 14.72 -14.42
N ALA A 276 -20.72 15.42 -13.30
CA ALA A 276 -20.35 14.85 -12.00
C ALA A 276 -21.27 13.69 -11.58
N LEU A 277 -22.58 13.83 -11.82
CA LEU A 277 -23.56 12.75 -11.60
C LEU A 277 -23.34 11.58 -12.58
N GLY A 278 -22.97 11.84 -13.82
CA GLY A 278 -22.63 10.79 -14.80
C GLY A 278 -21.39 10.00 -14.38
N HIS A 279 -20.37 10.66 -13.80
CA HIS A 279 -19.22 9.98 -13.21
C HIS A 279 -19.60 9.11 -11.99
N LEU A 280 -20.45 9.64 -11.10
CA LEU A 280 -20.99 8.89 -9.98
C LEU A 280 -21.82 7.70 -10.47
N PHE A 281 -22.74 7.92 -11.43
CA PHE A 281 -23.58 6.89 -11.99
C PHE A 281 -22.79 5.72 -12.57
N LEU A 282 -21.76 5.98 -13.37
CA LEU A 282 -20.88 4.94 -13.91
C LEU A 282 -20.29 4.06 -12.79
N ASN A 283 -19.72 4.66 -11.74
CA ASN A 283 -19.06 3.90 -10.68
C ASN A 283 -20.08 3.15 -9.80
N VAL A 284 -21.25 3.73 -9.53
CA VAL A 284 -22.34 3.05 -8.82
C VAL A 284 -22.90 1.91 -9.67
N LEU A 285 -23.05 2.09 -10.98
CA LEU A 285 -23.49 1.04 -11.89
C LEU A 285 -22.51 -0.15 -11.90
N ILE A 286 -21.22 0.12 -11.98
CA ILE A 286 -20.17 -0.92 -11.88
C ILE A 286 -20.31 -1.69 -10.58
N VAL A 287 -20.46 -1.01 -9.46
CA VAL A 287 -20.63 -1.66 -8.14
C VAL A 287 -21.92 -2.48 -8.09
N ALA A 288 -23.05 -1.92 -8.54
CA ALA A 288 -24.34 -2.61 -8.55
C ALA A 288 -24.31 -3.87 -9.43
N LEU A 289 -23.60 -3.81 -10.54
CA LEU A 289 -23.47 -4.92 -11.50
C LEU A 289 -22.54 -6.02 -10.95
N PHE A 290 -21.39 -5.65 -10.42
CA PHE A 290 -20.33 -6.61 -10.09
C PHE A 290 -20.35 -7.11 -8.66
N LEU A 291 -20.78 -6.31 -7.67
CA LEU A 291 -20.78 -6.71 -6.26
C LEU A 291 -21.59 -8.01 -6.00
N PRO A 292 -22.78 -8.23 -6.61
CA PRO A 292 -23.53 -9.48 -6.43
C PRO A 292 -22.86 -10.69 -7.08
N VAL A 293 -22.09 -10.46 -8.15
CA VAL A 293 -21.47 -11.52 -8.98
C VAL A 293 -19.95 -11.61 -8.80
N LEU A 294 -19.41 -11.08 -7.70
CA LEU A 294 -17.94 -11.11 -7.45
C LEU A 294 -17.36 -12.52 -7.45
N LYS A 295 -18.07 -13.51 -6.88
CA LYS A 295 -17.60 -14.91 -6.85
C LYS A 295 -17.40 -15.52 -8.26
N PRO A 296 -18.38 -15.47 -9.19
CA PRO A 296 -18.14 -15.95 -10.54
C PRO A 296 -17.08 -15.15 -11.29
N VAL A 297 -16.99 -13.83 -11.07
CA VAL A 297 -15.96 -12.99 -11.70
C VAL A 297 -14.56 -13.34 -11.16
N SER A 298 -14.39 -13.53 -9.84
CA SER A 298 -13.11 -13.95 -9.29
C SER A 298 -12.64 -15.28 -9.89
N ARG A 299 -13.52 -16.27 -9.98
CA ARG A 299 -13.21 -17.57 -10.61
C ARG A 299 -12.84 -17.43 -12.09
N LEU A 300 -13.49 -16.52 -12.82
CA LEU A 300 -13.14 -16.24 -14.22
C LEU A 300 -11.70 -15.70 -14.32
N ILE A 301 -11.35 -14.69 -13.50
CA ILE A 301 -10.02 -14.10 -13.50
C ILE A 301 -8.97 -15.12 -13.03
N GLU A 302 -9.27 -15.94 -12.01
CA GLU A 302 -8.39 -17.02 -11.55
C GLU A 302 -8.13 -18.06 -12.65
N LYS A 303 -9.15 -18.36 -13.46
CA LYS A 303 -9.01 -19.25 -14.60
C LYS A 303 -8.19 -18.63 -15.75
N MET A 304 -8.32 -17.33 -15.97
CA MET A 304 -7.52 -16.59 -16.97
C MET A 304 -6.06 -16.46 -16.54
N LEU A 305 -5.79 -16.32 -15.24
CA LEU A 305 -4.47 -16.17 -14.63
C LEU A 305 -4.27 -17.28 -13.59
N PRO A 306 -3.91 -18.51 -14.03
CA PRO A 306 -3.72 -19.64 -13.11
C PRO A 306 -2.48 -19.42 -12.23
N GLY A 307 -2.54 -19.92 -10.98
CA GLY A 307 -1.45 -19.84 -10.00
C GLY A 307 -1.98 -20.10 -8.59
N ARG A 308 -1.12 -20.38 -7.65
CA ARG A 308 -1.47 -20.51 -6.23
C ARG A 308 -1.52 -19.15 -5.57
N GLU A 309 -2.47 -18.95 -4.70
CA GLU A 309 -2.60 -17.78 -3.85
C GLU A 309 -1.99 -18.14 -2.48
N ASP A 310 -0.86 -17.54 -2.16
CA ASP A 310 -0.27 -17.66 -0.81
C ASP A 310 -0.94 -16.61 0.08
N VAL A 311 -1.97 -17.02 0.79
CA VAL A 311 -2.63 -16.16 1.77
C VAL A 311 -1.90 -16.31 3.09
N LEU A 312 -1.33 -15.22 3.58
CA LEU A 312 -0.81 -15.13 4.93
C LEU A 312 -1.97 -14.71 5.84
N PRO A 313 -2.54 -15.60 6.64
CA PRO A 313 -3.61 -15.21 7.54
C PRO A 313 -3.05 -14.26 8.60
N LEU A 314 -3.63 -13.08 8.66
CA LEU A 314 -3.27 -12.00 9.59
C LEU A 314 -3.60 -12.30 11.04
N TRP A 315 -4.51 -13.22 11.27
CA TRP A 315 -4.98 -13.62 12.59
C TRP A 315 -4.32 -14.90 13.04
N PRO A 316 -4.20 -15.10 14.37
CA PRO A 316 -3.80 -16.39 14.90
C PRO A 316 -4.69 -17.48 14.34
N GLU A 317 -4.06 -18.52 13.85
CA GLU A 317 -4.76 -19.66 13.26
C GLU A 317 -5.01 -20.74 14.30
N PHE A 318 -4.09 -20.86 15.27
CA PHE A 318 -4.09 -21.93 16.25
C PHE A 318 -4.60 -21.50 17.62
N LEU A 319 -4.67 -20.18 17.94
CA LEU A 319 -5.19 -19.73 19.23
C LEU A 319 -6.71 -19.95 19.33
N ASN A 320 -7.12 -20.67 20.37
CA ASN A 320 -8.53 -21.00 20.60
C ASN A 320 -8.95 -20.58 22.02
N GLU A 321 -9.92 -19.68 22.12
CA GLU A 321 -10.42 -19.22 23.43
C GLU A 321 -11.01 -20.36 24.30
N LYS A 322 -11.58 -21.40 23.68
CA LYS A 322 -12.10 -22.56 24.40
C LYS A 322 -10.99 -23.41 25.04
N ALA A 323 -9.77 -23.34 24.51
CA ALA A 323 -8.62 -24.05 25.07
C ALA A 323 -8.07 -23.41 26.35
N LEU A 324 -8.48 -22.16 26.68
CA LEU A 324 -8.05 -21.48 27.91
C LEU A 324 -8.53 -22.17 29.19
N ASP A 325 -9.50 -23.09 29.13
CA ASP A 325 -9.97 -23.88 30.28
C ASP A 325 -9.04 -25.06 30.58
N ASP A 326 -8.15 -25.43 29.62
CA ASP A 326 -7.10 -26.42 29.78
C ASP A 326 -5.72 -25.79 29.49
N PRO A 327 -4.92 -25.45 30.51
CA PRO A 327 -3.64 -24.76 30.33
C PRO A 327 -2.65 -25.47 29.40
N ASP A 328 -2.60 -26.82 29.41
CA ASP A 328 -1.68 -27.56 28.55
C ASP A 328 -2.11 -27.47 27.08
N GLN A 329 -3.41 -27.55 26.82
CA GLN A 329 -3.95 -27.36 25.48
C GLN A 329 -3.77 -25.91 24.99
N ALA A 330 -3.94 -24.95 25.89
CA ALA A 330 -3.72 -23.53 25.57
C ALA A 330 -2.25 -23.24 25.19
N LEU A 331 -1.29 -23.76 25.97
CA LEU A 331 0.13 -23.63 25.69
C LEU A 331 0.53 -24.36 24.39
N ALA A 332 -0.09 -25.50 24.09
CA ALA A 332 0.12 -26.20 22.82
C ALA A 332 -0.40 -25.38 21.62
N CYS A 333 -1.50 -24.64 21.78
CA CYS A 333 -1.99 -23.70 20.77
C CYS A 333 -0.99 -22.56 20.53
N VAL A 334 -0.45 -21.97 21.61
CA VAL A 334 0.57 -20.91 21.53
C VAL A 334 1.82 -21.43 20.80
N ARG A 335 2.34 -22.62 21.16
CA ARG A 335 3.51 -23.19 20.49
C ARG A 335 3.31 -23.35 18.98
N LYS A 336 2.13 -23.77 18.54
CA LYS A 336 1.81 -23.86 17.10
C LYS A 336 1.83 -22.48 16.43
N GLU A 337 1.35 -21.45 17.12
CA GLU A 337 1.35 -20.09 16.56
C GLU A 337 2.78 -19.52 16.49
N LEU A 338 3.63 -19.74 17.51
CA LEU A 338 5.05 -19.36 17.49
C LEU A 338 5.81 -20.02 16.32
N ARG A 339 5.52 -21.30 16.04
CA ARG A 339 6.10 -22.02 14.88
C ARG A 339 5.72 -21.36 13.56
N ARG A 340 4.48 -20.92 13.44
CA ARG A 340 4.00 -20.22 12.26
C ARG A 340 4.67 -18.85 12.13
N GLU A 341 4.82 -18.13 13.23
CA GLU A 341 5.41 -16.79 13.26
C GLU A 341 6.89 -16.82 12.87
N ILE A 342 7.68 -17.75 13.42
CA ILE A 342 9.09 -17.92 13.04
C ILE A 342 9.25 -18.36 11.58
N ALA A 343 8.36 -19.19 11.03
CA ALA A 343 8.38 -19.58 9.63
C ALA A 343 8.13 -18.40 8.68
N LEU A 344 7.30 -17.43 9.11
CA LEU A 344 7.13 -16.16 8.38
C LEU A 344 8.41 -15.33 8.40
N THR A 345 9.09 -15.28 9.53
CA THR A 345 10.34 -14.56 9.73
C THR A 345 11.49 -15.19 8.92
N GLU A 346 11.57 -16.53 8.84
CA GLU A 346 12.51 -17.23 7.94
C GLU A 346 12.30 -16.81 6.47
N LYS A 347 11.05 -16.75 6.02
CA LYS A 347 10.73 -16.29 4.64
C LYS A 347 11.12 -14.83 4.42
N MET A 348 10.86 -13.95 5.40
CA MET A 348 11.30 -12.56 5.35
C MET A 348 12.81 -12.45 5.24
N TYR A 349 13.54 -13.25 6.02
CA TYR A 349 15.00 -13.28 6.00
C TYR A 349 15.54 -13.68 4.63
N ALA A 350 15.07 -14.79 4.08
CA ALA A 350 15.48 -15.28 2.77
C ALA A 350 15.23 -14.26 1.64
N GLU A 351 14.11 -13.54 1.67
CA GLU A 351 13.84 -12.47 0.71
C GLU A 351 14.74 -11.26 0.92
N SER A 352 15.04 -10.88 2.17
CA SER A 352 15.86 -9.72 2.52
C SER A 352 17.33 -9.89 2.12
N VAL A 353 17.92 -11.06 2.39
CA VAL A 353 19.29 -11.40 2.01
C VAL A 353 19.47 -11.30 0.49
N GLY A 354 18.52 -11.79 -0.29
CA GLY A 354 18.56 -11.67 -1.75
C GLY A 354 18.50 -10.23 -2.29
N LEU A 355 18.13 -9.23 -1.45
CA LEU A 355 18.14 -7.82 -1.84
C LEU A 355 19.52 -7.16 -1.74
N VAL A 356 20.46 -7.77 -1.04
CA VAL A 356 21.81 -7.22 -0.86
C VAL A 356 22.55 -7.14 -2.19
N GLU A 357 22.43 -8.16 -3.03
CA GLU A 357 23.04 -8.22 -4.36
C GLU A 357 22.13 -7.68 -5.47
N ASP A 358 20.88 -8.17 -5.52
CA ASP A 358 19.89 -7.84 -6.56
C ASP A 358 18.65 -7.16 -5.92
N PHE A 359 18.73 -5.84 -5.81
CA PHE A 359 17.64 -5.07 -5.22
C PHE A 359 16.40 -5.07 -6.12
N ARG A 360 15.31 -5.62 -5.61
CA ARG A 360 13.97 -5.62 -6.25
C ARG A 360 12.94 -5.02 -5.31
N GLU A 361 12.39 -3.88 -5.67
CA GLU A 361 11.38 -3.19 -4.86
C GLU A 361 10.16 -4.08 -4.54
N GLY A 362 9.81 -5.05 -5.40
CA GLY A 362 8.77 -6.04 -5.15
C GLY A 362 9.07 -6.92 -3.94
N LYS A 363 10.28 -7.52 -3.88
CA LYS A 363 10.72 -8.35 -2.75
C LYS A 363 10.80 -7.54 -1.45
N ARG A 364 11.38 -6.32 -1.50
CA ARG A 364 11.40 -5.44 -0.33
C ARG A 364 9.98 -5.16 0.20
N ARG A 365 9.02 -4.91 -0.69
CA ARG A 365 7.63 -4.71 -0.28
C ARG A 365 7.04 -5.93 0.41
N ASN A 366 7.33 -7.14 -0.07
CA ASN A 366 6.88 -8.36 0.57
C ASN A 366 7.38 -8.43 2.02
N VAL A 367 8.68 -8.18 2.25
CA VAL A 367 9.26 -8.11 3.61
C VAL A 367 8.49 -7.09 4.46
N MET A 368 8.31 -5.85 3.95
CA MET A 368 7.59 -4.78 4.64
C MET A 368 6.11 -5.08 4.90
N TYR A 369 5.49 -5.99 4.16
CA TYR A 369 4.10 -6.38 4.36
C TYR A 369 3.94 -7.57 5.31
N VAL A 370 4.96 -8.43 5.44
CA VAL A 370 4.93 -9.56 6.36
C VAL A 370 5.22 -9.11 7.80
N GLU A 371 6.08 -8.12 8.01
CA GLU A 371 6.40 -7.61 9.35
C GLU A 371 5.15 -7.22 10.16
N PRO A 372 4.15 -6.43 9.66
CA PRO A 372 2.93 -6.16 10.43
C PRO A 372 2.09 -7.41 10.74
N VAL A 373 2.32 -8.54 10.05
CA VAL A 373 1.69 -9.82 10.41
C VAL A 373 2.36 -10.38 11.65
N VAL A 374 3.70 -10.42 11.66
CA VAL A 374 4.51 -10.88 12.80
C VAL A 374 4.19 -10.04 14.04
N ASP A 375 4.20 -8.70 13.94
CA ASP A 375 3.83 -7.80 15.04
C ASP A 375 2.40 -8.05 15.56
N ASN A 376 1.44 -8.29 14.66
CA ASN A 376 0.08 -8.62 15.08
C ASN A 376 -0.01 -9.97 15.78
N LEU A 377 0.68 -10.99 15.27
CA LEU A 377 0.71 -12.32 15.90
C LEU A 377 1.30 -12.23 17.29
N ARG A 378 2.41 -11.51 17.48
CA ARG A 378 2.97 -11.21 18.80
C ARG A 378 1.91 -10.61 19.72
N THR A 379 1.23 -9.55 19.27
CA THR A 379 0.20 -8.88 20.08
C THR A 379 -0.93 -9.82 20.51
N GLU A 380 -1.40 -10.68 19.61
CA GLU A 380 -2.47 -11.63 19.91
C GLU A 380 -1.99 -12.79 20.79
N VAL A 381 -0.76 -13.30 20.58
CA VAL A 381 -0.14 -14.33 21.43
C VAL A 381 0.04 -13.80 22.86
N VAL A 382 0.60 -12.59 23.02
CA VAL A 382 0.78 -11.95 24.34
C VAL A 382 -0.57 -11.75 25.02
N ARG A 383 -1.60 -11.29 24.30
CA ARG A 383 -2.96 -11.15 24.84
C ARG A 383 -3.55 -12.48 25.28
N TYR A 384 -3.30 -13.55 24.53
CA TYR A 384 -3.78 -14.89 24.87
C TYR A 384 -3.05 -15.46 26.09
N LEU A 385 -1.72 -15.31 26.17
CA LEU A 385 -0.91 -15.67 27.33
C LEU A 385 -1.33 -14.89 28.58
N TRP A 386 -1.66 -13.59 28.44
CA TRP A 386 -2.20 -12.81 29.55
C TRP A 386 -3.54 -13.36 30.04
N LYS A 387 -4.48 -13.73 29.16
CA LYS A 387 -5.72 -14.40 29.55
C LYS A 387 -5.47 -15.73 30.29
N LEU A 388 -4.46 -16.47 29.84
CA LEU A 388 -4.07 -17.74 30.47
C LEU A 388 -3.44 -17.52 31.85
N SER A 389 -2.62 -16.47 32.04
CA SER A 389 -2.00 -16.13 33.34
C SER A 389 -2.99 -15.76 34.43
N CYS A 390 -4.22 -15.37 34.05
CA CYS A 390 -5.30 -15.13 35.02
C CYS A 390 -5.92 -16.42 35.58
N ARG A 391 -5.46 -17.61 35.15
CA ARG A 391 -5.91 -18.90 35.64
C ARG A 391 -4.92 -19.46 36.67
N GLU A 392 -5.31 -20.48 37.43
CA GLU A 392 -4.41 -21.20 38.32
C GLU A 392 -3.45 -22.07 37.49
N LEU A 393 -2.16 -21.76 37.57
CA LEU A 393 -1.10 -22.45 36.85
C LEU A 393 -0.13 -23.10 37.83
N SER A 394 0.32 -24.31 37.51
CA SER A 394 1.48 -24.91 38.20
C SER A 394 2.77 -24.11 37.89
N ALA A 395 3.81 -24.31 38.71
CA ALA A 395 5.11 -23.66 38.49
C ALA A 395 5.67 -23.94 37.09
N GLU A 396 5.56 -25.21 36.64
CA GLU A 396 6.00 -25.64 35.31
C GLU A 396 5.24 -24.94 34.17
N ARG A 397 3.90 -24.85 34.27
CA ARG A 397 3.07 -24.15 33.27
C ARG A 397 3.34 -22.67 33.25
N SER A 398 3.61 -22.05 34.40
CA SER A 398 4.01 -20.67 34.50
C SER A 398 5.37 -20.45 33.82
N GLN A 399 6.33 -21.36 34.02
CA GLN A 399 7.64 -21.29 33.35
C GLN A 399 7.48 -21.35 31.82
N ARG A 400 6.67 -22.30 31.31
CA ARG A 400 6.36 -22.40 29.87
C ARG A 400 5.68 -21.10 29.33
N LEU A 401 4.76 -20.53 30.08
CA LEU A 401 4.08 -19.29 29.71
C LEU A 401 5.08 -18.14 29.56
N PHE A 402 6.00 -17.95 30.51
CA PHE A 402 7.02 -16.89 30.44
C PHE A 402 8.03 -17.14 29.33
N ALA A 403 8.44 -18.39 29.10
CA ALA A 403 9.33 -18.74 28.00
C ALA A 403 8.67 -18.42 26.64
N TYR A 404 7.40 -18.78 26.44
CA TYR A 404 6.70 -18.45 25.19
C TYR A 404 6.47 -16.94 25.00
N ALA A 405 6.29 -16.19 26.10
CA ALA A 405 6.23 -14.73 26.04
C ALA A 405 7.58 -14.10 25.62
N ALA A 406 8.69 -14.65 26.09
CA ALA A 406 10.03 -14.21 25.65
C ALA A 406 10.28 -14.57 24.19
N ILE A 407 9.97 -15.81 23.78
CA ILE A 407 10.17 -16.29 22.40
C ILE A 407 9.39 -15.44 21.40
N VAL A 408 8.14 -15.08 21.68
CA VAL A 408 7.35 -14.25 20.77
C VAL A 408 7.93 -12.84 20.58
N ASP A 409 8.49 -12.27 21.65
CA ASP A 409 9.18 -10.99 21.59
C ASP A 409 10.47 -11.07 20.76
N ASP A 410 11.25 -12.16 20.90
CA ASP A 410 12.45 -12.37 20.10
C ASP A 410 12.13 -12.58 18.62
N ILE A 411 11.05 -13.29 18.28
CA ILE A 411 10.61 -13.48 16.88
C ILE A 411 10.21 -12.14 16.24
N GLU A 412 9.51 -11.27 16.94
CA GLU A 412 9.17 -9.92 16.44
C GLU A 412 10.44 -9.09 16.19
N ARG A 413 11.40 -9.11 17.12
CA ARG A 413 12.68 -8.41 16.96
C ARG A 413 13.50 -8.91 15.77
N LEU A 414 13.47 -10.22 15.49
CA LEU A 414 14.01 -10.76 14.23
C LEU A 414 13.40 -10.06 13.03
N GLY A 415 12.06 -9.93 13.00
CA GLY A 415 11.33 -9.23 11.94
C GLY A 415 11.79 -7.78 11.75
N ASP A 416 11.93 -7.03 12.83
CA ASP A 416 12.37 -5.63 12.83
C ASP A 416 13.78 -5.46 12.24
N HIS A 417 14.71 -6.32 12.62
CA HIS A 417 16.07 -6.28 12.09
C HIS A 417 16.11 -6.65 10.60
N ILE A 418 15.32 -7.62 10.17
CA ILE A 418 15.19 -8.01 8.75
C ILE A 418 14.64 -6.85 7.90
N VAL A 419 13.62 -6.15 8.40
CA VAL A 419 13.06 -4.95 7.74
C VAL A 419 14.12 -3.87 7.59
N THR A 420 14.93 -3.65 8.63
CA THR A 420 16.00 -2.65 8.59
C THR A 420 17.05 -3.00 7.53
N ILE A 421 17.44 -4.26 7.40
CA ILE A 421 18.35 -4.74 6.34
C ILE A 421 17.73 -4.46 4.95
N ALA A 422 16.45 -4.76 4.74
CA ALA A 422 15.76 -4.49 3.49
C ALA A 422 15.71 -2.98 3.14
N ASP A 423 15.57 -2.12 4.15
CA ASP A 423 15.61 -0.66 3.97
C ASP A 423 17.03 -0.14 3.67
N LEU A 424 18.07 -0.71 4.29
CA LEU A 424 19.48 -0.43 3.95
C LEU A 424 19.80 -0.82 2.52
N CYS A 425 19.29 -1.96 2.03
CA CYS A 425 19.39 -2.36 0.62
C CYS A 425 18.73 -1.34 -0.33
N ARG A 426 17.59 -0.76 0.06
CA ARG A 426 16.95 0.32 -0.69
C ARG A 426 17.80 1.58 -0.75
N VAL A 427 18.39 1.99 0.38
CA VAL A 427 19.28 3.16 0.44
C VAL A 427 20.50 2.93 -0.45
N LYS A 428 21.14 1.76 -0.36
CA LYS A 428 22.25 1.33 -1.19
C LYS A 428 21.90 1.44 -2.69
N SER A 429 20.77 0.87 -3.09
CA SER A 429 20.31 0.87 -4.48
C SER A 429 20.01 2.28 -5.01
N ARG A 430 19.26 3.11 -4.24
CA ARG A 430 18.92 4.48 -4.64
C ARG A 430 20.11 5.40 -4.79
N ARG A 431 21.15 5.20 -3.96
CA ARG A 431 22.39 5.97 -4.02
C ARG A 431 23.42 5.36 -4.98
N GLN A 432 23.07 4.24 -5.64
CA GLN A 432 23.96 3.50 -6.54
C GLN A 432 25.31 3.10 -5.89
N ILE A 433 25.26 2.80 -4.58
CA ILE A 433 26.44 2.39 -3.82
C ILE A 433 26.74 0.92 -4.11
N ALA A 434 27.95 0.64 -4.56
CA ALA A 434 28.46 -0.72 -4.73
C ALA A 434 29.37 -1.11 -3.57
N PHE A 435 29.19 -2.31 -3.03
CA PHE A 435 30.15 -2.93 -2.14
C PHE A 435 31.31 -3.55 -2.91
N SER A 436 32.46 -3.71 -2.29
CA SER A 436 33.54 -4.48 -2.87
C SER A 436 33.19 -5.98 -2.92
N ARG A 437 33.79 -6.73 -3.82
CA ARG A 437 33.60 -8.19 -3.90
C ARG A 437 33.88 -8.87 -2.55
N PHE A 438 34.94 -8.46 -1.87
CA PHE A 438 35.27 -8.96 -0.53
C PHE A 438 34.18 -8.71 0.51
N ALA A 439 33.50 -7.55 0.44
CA ALA A 439 32.40 -7.25 1.36
C ALA A 439 31.17 -8.13 1.09
N TYR A 440 30.87 -8.44 -0.18
CA TYR A 440 29.82 -9.40 -0.52
C TYR A 440 30.16 -10.82 -0.04
N ASP A 441 31.42 -11.26 -0.25
CA ASP A 441 31.86 -12.59 0.18
C ASP A 441 31.74 -12.74 1.72
N GLU A 442 32.10 -11.68 2.48
CA GLU A 442 31.98 -11.63 3.94
C GLU A 442 30.52 -11.69 4.40
N LEU A 443 29.63 -10.89 3.77
CA LEU A 443 28.20 -10.90 4.07
C LEU A 443 27.59 -12.26 3.77
N HIS A 444 27.89 -12.84 2.65
CA HIS A 444 27.33 -14.14 2.20
C HIS A 444 27.61 -15.27 3.19
N VAL A 445 28.83 -15.30 3.77
CA VAL A 445 29.19 -16.28 4.79
C VAL A 445 28.39 -16.07 6.07
N ILE A 446 28.27 -14.81 6.54
CA ILE A 446 27.51 -14.46 7.75
C ILE A 446 26.02 -14.76 7.55
N GLU A 447 25.47 -14.36 6.40
CA GLU A 447 24.07 -14.60 6.04
C GLU A 447 23.72 -16.10 6.03
N GLY A 448 24.62 -16.93 5.51
CA GLY A 448 24.44 -18.39 5.50
C GLY A 448 24.36 -18.98 6.91
N LEU A 449 25.29 -18.60 7.80
CA LEU A 449 25.32 -19.07 9.20
C LEU A 449 24.05 -18.64 9.97
N ILE A 450 23.60 -17.41 9.76
CA ILE A 450 22.37 -16.90 10.39
C ILE A 450 21.14 -17.65 9.88
N GLY A 451 21.08 -17.94 8.56
CA GLY A 451 19.99 -18.73 7.98
C GLY A 451 19.90 -20.13 8.61
N GLU A 452 21.06 -20.77 8.89
CA GLU A 452 21.09 -22.05 9.60
C GLU A 452 20.66 -21.90 11.07
N ASN A 453 21.06 -20.82 11.78
CA ASN A 453 20.63 -20.57 13.16
C ASN A 453 19.11 -20.34 13.23
N LEU A 454 18.55 -19.59 12.31
CA LEU A 454 17.12 -19.32 12.25
C LEU A 454 16.31 -20.60 11.98
N SER A 455 16.81 -21.46 11.10
CA SER A 455 16.19 -22.77 10.81
C SER A 455 16.26 -23.73 12.00
N ASP A 456 17.40 -23.79 12.70
CA ASP A 456 17.51 -24.60 13.92
C ASP A 456 16.61 -24.05 15.05
N ALA A 457 16.51 -22.71 15.23
CA ALA A 457 15.61 -22.08 16.19
C ALA A 457 14.13 -22.39 15.89
N ALA A 458 13.74 -22.36 14.60
CA ALA A 458 12.41 -22.76 14.18
C ALA A 458 12.13 -24.25 14.52
N ALA A 459 13.10 -25.13 14.30
CA ALA A 459 12.98 -26.55 14.61
C ALA A 459 12.87 -26.82 16.12
N LEU A 460 13.50 -26.00 16.97
CA LEU A 460 13.39 -26.14 18.44
C LEU A 460 11.96 -25.90 18.95
N LEU A 461 11.14 -25.14 18.23
CA LEU A 461 9.72 -24.97 18.57
C LEU A 461 8.88 -26.24 18.25
N GLU A 462 9.42 -27.19 17.48
CA GLU A 462 8.79 -28.51 17.29
C GLU A 462 9.04 -29.45 18.47
N GLY A 463 10.25 -29.41 19.00
CA GLY A 463 10.68 -30.21 20.14
C GLY A 463 12.06 -29.79 20.58
N ARG A 464 12.31 -29.92 21.89
CA ARG A 464 13.62 -29.67 22.50
C ARG A 464 14.68 -30.62 21.90
N ASP A 465 15.76 -30.03 21.39
CA ASP A 465 16.90 -30.76 20.83
C ASP A 465 18.21 -30.15 21.35
N PRO A 466 18.86 -30.79 22.37
CA PRO A 466 20.09 -30.26 22.96
C PRO A 466 21.23 -30.04 21.94
N GLU A 467 21.31 -30.89 20.90
CA GLU A 467 22.35 -30.73 19.88
C GLU A 467 22.15 -29.47 19.04
N LYS A 468 20.88 -29.12 18.74
CA LYS A 468 20.57 -27.87 18.01
C LYS A 468 20.84 -26.65 18.89
N ILE A 469 20.49 -26.69 20.18
CA ILE A 469 20.78 -25.61 21.12
C ILE A 469 22.28 -25.32 21.15
N GLU A 470 23.11 -26.36 21.32
CA GLU A 470 24.56 -26.21 21.32
C GLU A 470 25.12 -25.71 19.97
N ARG A 471 24.52 -26.16 18.85
CA ARG A 471 24.93 -25.67 17.52
C ARG A 471 24.64 -24.20 17.31
N ILE A 472 23.47 -23.72 17.75
CA ILE A 472 23.12 -22.30 17.64
C ILE A 472 24.12 -21.46 18.41
N GLY A 473 24.47 -21.84 19.66
CA GLY A 473 25.44 -21.12 20.46
C GLY A 473 26.84 -21.08 19.83
N ARG A 474 27.32 -22.22 19.31
CA ARG A 474 28.62 -22.24 18.61
C ARG A 474 28.64 -21.38 17.36
N ARG A 475 27.53 -21.34 16.58
CA ARG A 475 27.45 -20.50 15.39
C ARG A 475 27.32 -19.04 15.74
N GLU A 476 26.65 -18.70 16.82
CA GLU A 476 26.54 -17.33 17.31
C GLU A 476 27.93 -16.77 17.63
N GLU A 477 28.76 -17.52 18.40
CA GLU A 477 30.15 -17.11 18.67
C GLU A 477 30.98 -16.96 17.36
N GLU A 478 30.75 -17.83 16.39
CA GLU A 478 31.40 -17.75 15.07
C GLU A 478 30.93 -16.51 14.29
N ILE A 479 29.64 -16.18 14.31
CA ILE A 479 29.07 -15.02 13.64
C ILE A 479 29.64 -13.73 14.23
N ASP A 480 29.71 -13.62 15.56
CA ASP A 480 30.28 -12.49 16.27
C ASP A 480 31.75 -12.26 15.87
N MET A 481 32.54 -13.32 15.81
CA MET A 481 33.91 -13.25 15.35
C MET A 481 34.00 -12.76 13.90
N LYS A 482 33.19 -13.32 13.00
CA LYS A 482 33.18 -12.94 11.58
C LYS A 482 32.72 -11.50 11.35
N VAL A 483 31.71 -11.04 12.10
CA VAL A 483 31.23 -9.64 12.07
C VAL A 483 32.34 -8.69 12.50
N ARG A 484 33.08 -9.01 13.57
CA ARG A 484 34.21 -8.21 14.05
C ARG A 484 35.32 -8.14 13.00
N GLU A 485 35.72 -9.30 12.45
CA GLU A 485 36.72 -9.37 11.39
C GLU A 485 36.29 -8.57 10.15
N ALA A 486 35.04 -8.69 9.73
CA ALA A 486 34.50 -7.98 8.57
C ALA A 486 34.56 -6.45 8.76
N ARG A 487 34.25 -5.96 9.98
CA ARG A 487 34.39 -4.54 10.32
C ARG A 487 35.84 -4.07 10.24
N GLU A 488 36.79 -4.85 10.81
CA GLU A 488 38.22 -4.51 10.78
C GLU A 488 38.76 -4.50 9.36
N ARG A 489 38.46 -5.54 8.56
CA ARG A 489 38.86 -5.61 7.15
C ARG A 489 38.24 -4.48 6.31
N HIS A 490 36.99 -4.07 6.62
CA HIS A 490 36.37 -2.93 5.96
C HIS A 490 37.13 -1.63 6.23
N LEU A 491 37.58 -1.37 7.47
CA LEU A 491 38.41 -0.21 7.81
C LEU A 491 39.72 -0.21 7.02
N VAL A 492 40.38 -1.36 6.87
CA VAL A 492 41.60 -1.48 6.06
C VAL A 492 41.32 -1.14 4.59
N ARG A 493 40.25 -1.71 4.00
CA ARG A 493 39.82 -1.42 2.62
C ARG A 493 39.46 0.05 2.42
N PHE A 494 38.86 0.69 3.42
CA PHE A 494 38.55 2.12 3.42
C PHE A 494 39.83 2.97 3.36
N HIS A 495 40.80 2.70 4.21
CA HIS A 495 42.09 3.40 4.20
C HIS A 495 42.86 3.21 2.89
N GLN A 496 42.75 2.05 2.27
CA GLN A 496 43.34 1.74 0.96
C GLN A 496 42.56 2.31 -0.23
N ARG A 497 41.44 3.04 0.01
CA ARG A 497 40.54 3.59 -1.01
C ARG A 497 39.92 2.54 -1.94
N ILE A 498 39.83 1.30 -1.51
CA ILE A 498 39.17 0.20 -2.25
C ILE A 498 37.64 0.31 -2.14
N CYS A 499 37.14 0.82 -1.00
CA CYS A 499 35.71 1.02 -0.75
C CYS A 499 35.37 2.52 -0.77
N PRO A 500 34.25 2.93 -1.40
CA PRO A 500 33.77 4.30 -1.32
C PRO A 500 33.35 4.64 0.11
N ALA A 501 33.59 5.88 0.55
CA ALA A 501 33.30 6.33 1.92
C ALA A 501 31.81 6.15 2.28
N GLU A 502 30.93 6.31 1.33
CA GLU A 502 29.48 6.20 1.50
C GLU A 502 29.00 4.75 1.75
N ALA A 503 29.80 3.75 1.38
CA ALA A 503 29.48 2.35 1.60
C ALA A 503 29.68 1.92 3.06
N GLY A 504 30.61 2.54 3.77
CA GLY A 504 31.00 2.18 5.14
C GLY A 504 29.84 2.15 6.12
N PRO A 505 29.09 3.25 6.29
CA PRO A 505 27.97 3.29 7.23
C PRO A 505 26.92 2.22 6.93
N ILE A 506 26.56 2.00 5.65
CA ILE A 506 25.54 1.01 5.26
C ILE A 506 26.04 -0.40 5.54
N TYR A 507 27.29 -0.69 5.20
CA TYR A 507 27.89 -2.01 5.41
C TYR A 507 27.99 -2.37 6.90
N VAL A 508 28.46 -1.44 7.71
CA VAL A 508 28.59 -1.64 9.18
C VAL A 508 27.22 -1.81 9.84
N GLU A 509 26.22 -1.03 9.41
CA GLU A 509 24.86 -1.13 9.94
C GLU A 509 24.20 -2.46 9.55
N MET A 510 24.43 -2.96 8.32
CA MET A 510 24.01 -4.31 7.94
C MET A 510 24.62 -5.38 8.82
N LEU A 511 25.92 -5.32 9.08
CA LEU A 511 26.61 -6.26 9.98
C LEU A 511 26.02 -6.25 11.39
N ILE A 512 25.70 -5.07 11.95
CA ILE A 512 25.05 -4.93 13.26
C ILE A 512 23.69 -5.65 13.29
N HIS A 513 22.86 -5.44 12.27
CA HIS A 513 21.55 -6.06 12.24
C HIS A 513 21.62 -7.57 12.00
N LEU A 514 22.59 -8.04 11.22
CA LEU A 514 22.85 -9.48 11.05
C LEU A 514 23.29 -10.14 12.36
N GLU A 515 24.22 -9.52 13.12
CA GLU A 515 24.64 -9.93 14.46
C GLU A 515 23.43 -10.05 15.40
N ARG A 516 22.56 -9.02 15.45
CA ARG A 516 21.34 -9.02 16.27
C ARG A 516 20.35 -10.11 15.92
N ILE A 517 20.22 -10.48 14.66
CA ILE A 517 19.38 -11.62 14.27
C ILE A 517 19.93 -12.91 14.88
N SER A 518 21.25 -13.10 14.91
CA SER A 518 21.87 -14.26 15.57
C SER A 518 21.64 -14.29 17.06
N ASP A 519 21.80 -13.14 17.75
CA ASP A 519 21.54 -12.97 19.19
C ASP A 519 20.11 -13.43 19.54
N HIS A 520 19.10 -13.02 18.77
CA HIS A 520 17.73 -13.42 19.00
C HIS A 520 17.47 -14.89 18.73
N CYS A 521 18.18 -15.52 17.78
CA CYS A 521 18.11 -16.97 17.60
C CYS A 521 18.67 -17.71 18.83
N GLN A 522 19.76 -17.21 19.43
CA GLN A 522 20.31 -17.75 20.67
C GLN A 522 19.33 -17.60 21.84
N ASN A 523 18.72 -16.40 22.01
CA ASN A 523 17.70 -16.18 23.05
C ASN A 523 16.55 -17.17 22.96
N ILE A 524 16.07 -17.46 21.74
CA ILE A 524 15.02 -18.48 21.50
C ILE A 524 15.51 -19.86 21.93
N ALA A 525 16.76 -20.21 21.60
CA ALA A 525 17.33 -21.50 21.96
C ALA A 525 17.46 -21.65 23.48
N ASP A 526 17.92 -20.59 24.18
CA ASP A 526 18.05 -20.57 25.64
C ASP A 526 16.68 -20.68 26.33
N ALA A 527 15.68 -19.92 25.82
CA ALA A 527 14.31 -20.00 26.35
C ALA A 527 13.70 -21.42 26.19
N VAL A 528 14.03 -22.12 25.09
CA VAL A 528 13.61 -23.53 24.90
C VAL A 528 14.42 -24.48 25.80
N ALA A 529 15.71 -24.20 26.02
CA ALA A 529 16.54 -25.00 26.92
C ALA A 529 16.01 -25.01 28.37
N ASP A 530 15.46 -23.89 28.81
CA ASP A 530 14.90 -23.70 30.15
C ASP A 530 13.53 -24.39 30.34
N LEU A 531 12.89 -24.86 29.25
CA LEU A 531 11.63 -25.60 29.37
C LEU A 531 11.90 -27.00 29.91
N ALA A 532 11.26 -27.35 31.03
CA ALA A 532 11.23 -28.71 31.52
C ALA A 532 10.53 -29.61 30.50
N ASP A 533 11.02 -30.86 30.35
CA ASP A 533 10.48 -31.85 29.43
C ASP A 533 9.01 -32.19 29.69
#